data_e0ad0489885a99e30ecc934b41db8948
#
_entry.id   e0ad0489885a99e30ecc934b41db8948
#
_cell.length_a   1.000
_cell.length_b   1.000
_cell.length_c   1.000
_cell.angle_alpha   90.00
_cell.angle_beta   90.00
_cell.angle_gamma   90.00
#
_symmetry.space_group_name_H-M   'P 1'
#
loop_
_entity.id
_entity.type
_entity.pdbx_description
1 polymer ?
#
loop_
_entity_poly.entity_id
_entity_poly.type
_entity_poly.pdbx_seq_one_letter_code
_entity_poly.pdbx_strand_id
1 'polypeptide(L)'
;MANFLTRLITGKRRERALRKHAIDVSLWHSTLASLPFLSHLDDADRVRLREMTSLFIAEKEFSTAHDLLLTDEMIVAISVQACLPVLNLSLDLYRGWVGVIVYPGEFVIRKTVEDEDGVVHEIEQDASGEAWEGGPVVLSWEDAQMSAQTSEQTGGEADAYNVVIHEFAHKIDMLTGEADGHPPLFRRWHAPLDSDAWNDVFDPAYDHFCAQVDAVPPRRWNRFERDSLIDPYAADHPSEFFAVCSEALFVQPVAFEREYPDLYRILARYYRQDPAGAGALQST
;
A
#
# COMPACT_ATOMS: atom_id res chain seq x y z
N MET A 1 1.93 -18.00 33.97
CA MET A 1 1.03 -19.08 33.43
C MET A 1 0.03 -18.54 32.41
N ALA A 2 -0.55 -17.35 32.56
CA ALA A 2 -1.47 -16.77 31.56
C ALA A 2 -0.87 -16.65 30.14
N ASN A 3 0.38 -16.23 30.01
CA ASN A 3 1.03 -16.04 28.71
C ASN A 3 1.26 -17.33 27.89
N PHE A 4 1.41 -18.49 28.56
CA PHE A 4 1.64 -19.77 27.84
C PHE A 4 0.34 -20.32 27.24
N LEU A 5 -0.76 -20.29 28.01
CA LEU A 5 -2.07 -20.71 27.52
C LEU A 5 -2.60 -19.81 26.40
N THR A 6 -2.39 -18.49 26.51
CA THR A 6 -2.76 -17.53 25.45
C THR A 6 -1.96 -17.80 24.16
N ARG A 7 -0.67 -18.08 24.25
CA ARG A 7 0.17 -18.46 23.11
C ARG A 7 -0.27 -19.77 22.44
N LEU A 8 -0.65 -20.78 23.23
CA LEU A 8 -1.16 -22.06 22.70
C LEU A 8 -2.51 -21.91 21.99
N ILE A 9 -3.40 -21.08 22.55
CA ILE A 9 -4.73 -20.83 21.96
C ILE A 9 -4.58 -20.03 20.65
N THR A 10 -3.72 -19.01 20.63
CA THR A 10 -3.43 -18.23 19.42
C THR A 10 -2.75 -19.07 18.35
N GLY A 11 -1.81 -19.95 18.71
CA GLY A 11 -1.16 -20.88 17.79
C GLY A 11 -2.16 -21.84 17.11
N LYS A 12 -3.05 -22.47 17.89
CA LYS A 12 -4.08 -23.36 17.35
C LYS A 12 -5.11 -22.64 16.46
N ARG A 13 -5.47 -21.41 16.81
CA ARG A 13 -6.35 -20.56 15.98
C ARG A 13 -5.67 -20.21 14.66
N ARG A 14 -4.41 -19.81 14.70
CA ARG A 14 -3.60 -19.53 13.51
C ARG A 14 -3.50 -20.75 12.58
N GLU A 15 -3.14 -21.92 13.12
CA GLU A 15 -3.08 -23.16 12.35
C GLU A 15 -4.42 -23.56 11.72
N ARG A 16 -5.53 -23.33 12.44
CA ARG A 16 -6.86 -23.59 11.91
C ARG A 16 -7.21 -22.63 10.78
N ALA A 17 -6.89 -21.34 10.94
CA ALA A 17 -7.10 -20.33 9.90
C ALA A 17 -6.31 -20.66 8.64
N LEU A 18 -5.02 -20.99 8.77
CA LEU A 18 -4.16 -21.38 7.66
C LEU A 18 -4.68 -22.63 6.92
N ARG A 19 -5.20 -23.62 7.64
CA ARG A 19 -5.80 -24.80 6.99
C ARG A 19 -7.13 -24.49 6.30
N LYS A 20 -7.98 -23.65 6.90
CA LYS A 20 -9.29 -23.32 6.36
C LYS A 20 -9.21 -22.41 5.13
N HIS A 21 -8.26 -21.49 5.15
CA HIS A 21 -8.05 -20.48 4.11
C HIS A 21 -6.74 -20.71 3.36
N ALA A 22 -6.35 -21.99 3.20
CA ALA A 22 -5.19 -22.37 2.41
C ALA A 22 -5.41 -21.99 0.95
N ILE A 23 -4.54 -21.15 0.42
CA ILE A 23 -4.59 -20.74 -0.98
C ILE A 23 -4.15 -21.92 -1.85
N ASP A 24 -4.90 -22.23 -2.90
CA ASP A 24 -4.51 -23.25 -3.87
C ASP A 24 -3.15 -22.94 -4.49
N VAL A 25 -2.37 -23.97 -4.80
CA VAL A 25 -1.00 -23.81 -5.32
C VAL A 25 -1.01 -23.17 -6.70
N SER A 26 -1.95 -23.57 -7.57
CA SER A 26 -2.05 -23.02 -8.92
C SER A 26 -2.50 -21.56 -8.89
N LEU A 27 -3.48 -21.23 -8.04
CA LEU A 27 -3.94 -19.85 -7.82
C LEU A 27 -2.80 -18.98 -7.26
N TRP A 28 -2.03 -19.48 -6.29
CA TRP A 28 -0.89 -18.75 -5.76
C TRP A 28 0.14 -18.42 -6.85
N HIS A 29 0.50 -19.41 -7.67
CA HIS A 29 1.48 -19.20 -8.74
C HIS A 29 0.96 -18.26 -9.83
N SER A 30 -0.30 -18.38 -10.23
CA SER A 30 -0.89 -17.46 -11.21
C SER A 30 -0.96 -16.03 -10.67
N THR A 31 -1.28 -15.85 -9.38
CA THR A 31 -1.26 -14.51 -8.74
C THR A 31 0.14 -13.93 -8.72
N LEU A 32 1.17 -14.69 -8.31
CA LEU A 32 2.55 -14.17 -8.34
C LEU A 32 3.01 -13.83 -9.76
N ALA A 33 2.60 -14.60 -10.75
CA ALA A 33 2.93 -14.32 -12.16
C ALA A 33 2.24 -13.06 -12.70
N SER A 34 1.07 -12.69 -12.16
CA SER A 34 0.38 -11.45 -12.51
C SER A 34 0.87 -10.22 -11.75
N LEU A 35 1.77 -10.39 -10.77
CA LEU A 35 2.34 -9.33 -9.92
C LEU A 35 3.88 -9.33 -10.02
N PRO A 36 4.45 -8.93 -11.18
CA PRO A 36 5.89 -9.07 -11.44
C PRO A 36 6.78 -8.24 -10.50
N PHE A 37 6.26 -7.18 -9.88
CA PHE A 37 6.98 -6.42 -8.85
C PHE A 37 7.30 -7.26 -7.59
N LEU A 38 6.68 -8.44 -7.41
CA LEU A 38 7.00 -9.39 -6.34
C LEU A 38 8.21 -10.29 -6.68
N SER A 39 8.81 -10.15 -7.86
CA SER A 39 9.91 -11.00 -8.31
C SER A 39 11.16 -10.92 -7.43
N HIS A 40 11.36 -9.80 -6.73
CA HIS A 40 12.47 -9.57 -5.79
C HIS A 40 12.38 -10.43 -4.51
N LEU A 41 11.21 -10.96 -4.17
CA LEU A 41 11.02 -11.77 -2.97
C LEU A 41 11.71 -13.13 -3.09
N ASP A 42 12.48 -13.50 -2.08
CA ASP A 42 13.04 -14.83 -1.96
C ASP A 42 12.00 -15.89 -1.59
N ASP A 43 12.39 -17.17 -1.58
CA ASP A 43 11.47 -18.26 -1.29
C ASP A 43 10.91 -18.22 0.14
N ALA A 44 11.68 -17.73 1.10
CA ALA A 44 11.24 -17.62 2.50
C ALA A 44 10.20 -16.50 2.65
N ASP A 45 10.42 -15.37 1.98
CA ASP A 45 9.48 -14.25 1.95
C ASP A 45 8.19 -14.62 1.20
N ARG A 46 8.27 -15.35 0.09
CA ARG A 46 7.09 -15.86 -0.62
C ARG A 46 6.25 -16.82 0.23
N VAL A 47 6.90 -17.70 0.99
CA VAL A 47 6.19 -18.59 1.94
C VAL A 47 5.52 -17.76 3.04
N ARG A 48 6.23 -16.79 3.61
CA ARG A 48 5.69 -15.90 4.65
C ARG A 48 4.53 -15.07 4.11
N LEU A 49 4.66 -14.48 2.92
CA LEU A 49 3.61 -13.70 2.28
C LEU A 49 2.36 -14.55 2.06
N ARG A 50 2.50 -15.79 1.58
CA ARG A 50 1.37 -16.71 1.40
C ARG A 50 0.65 -17.04 2.70
N GLU A 51 1.39 -17.29 3.78
CA GLU A 51 0.80 -17.49 5.10
C GLU A 51 0.06 -16.23 5.59
N MET A 52 0.66 -15.05 5.44
CA MET A 52 0.04 -13.79 5.82
C MET A 52 -1.21 -13.51 5.01
N THR A 53 -1.19 -13.76 3.71
CA THR A 53 -2.36 -13.66 2.82
C THR A 53 -3.50 -14.56 3.30
N SER A 54 -3.21 -15.82 3.63
CA SER A 54 -4.22 -16.75 4.17
C SER A 54 -4.81 -16.27 5.49
N LEU A 55 -4.00 -15.67 6.35
CA LEU A 55 -4.47 -15.11 7.63
C LEU A 55 -5.30 -13.84 7.43
N PHE A 56 -4.87 -12.98 6.50
CA PHE A 56 -5.60 -11.78 6.13
C PHE A 56 -7.00 -12.12 5.59
N ILE A 57 -7.10 -13.09 4.67
CA ILE A 57 -8.38 -13.60 4.14
C ILE A 57 -9.25 -14.18 5.28
N ALA A 58 -8.64 -14.81 6.29
CA ALA A 58 -9.37 -15.34 7.44
C ALA A 58 -9.93 -14.25 8.38
N GLU A 59 -9.36 -13.06 8.38
CA GLU A 59 -9.70 -11.94 9.28
C GLU A 59 -10.54 -10.85 8.60
N LYS A 60 -10.51 -10.78 7.26
CA LYS A 60 -11.21 -9.74 6.48
C LYS A 60 -12.49 -10.30 5.83
N GLU A 61 -13.45 -9.41 5.65
CA GLU A 61 -14.71 -9.67 4.99
C GLU A 61 -14.74 -8.96 3.64
N PHE A 62 -14.70 -9.76 2.56
CA PHE A 62 -14.78 -9.23 1.21
C PHE A 62 -16.22 -9.15 0.75
N SER A 63 -16.60 -8.04 0.17
CA SER A 63 -17.89 -7.83 -0.48
C SER A 63 -17.71 -7.05 -1.77
N THR A 64 -18.71 -7.10 -2.64
CA THR A 64 -18.69 -6.40 -3.92
C THR A 64 -19.87 -5.46 -4.04
N ALA A 65 -19.76 -4.49 -4.95
CA ALA A 65 -20.84 -3.60 -5.34
C ALA A 65 -21.22 -3.82 -6.81
N HIS A 66 -22.39 -3.32 -7.23
CA HIS A 66 -22.84 -3.29 -8.61
C HIS A 66 -22.79 -4.64 -9.35
N ASP A 67 -23.31 -5.71 -8.72
CA ASP A 67 -23.39 -7.07 -9.29
C ASP A 67 -22.04 -7.69 -9.72
N LEU A 68 -20.91 -7.15 -9.26
CA LEU A 68 -19.60 -7.76 -9.47
C LEU A 68 -19.55 -9.12 -8.78
N LEU A 69 -19.17 -10.16 -9.51
CA LEU A 69 -18.97 -11.49 -8.93
C LEU A 69 -17.59 -11.57 -8.30
N LEU A 70 -17.54 -11.69 -6.98
CA LEU A 70 -16.30 -11.88 -6.24
C LEU A 70 -15.70 -13.25 -6.55
N THR A 71 -14.46 -13.28 -7.02
CA THR A 71 -13.72 -14.52 -7.30
C THR A 71 -12.57 -14.73 -6.33
N ASP A 72 -12.09 -15.97 -6.23
CA ASP A 72 -10.92 -16.28 -5.40
C ASP A 72 -9.66 -15.58 -5.92
N GLU A 73 -9.54 -15.38 -7.24
CA GLU A 73 -8.45 -14.63 -7.88
C GLU A 73 -8.42 -13.18 -7.38
N MET A 74 -9.58 -12.53 -7.33
CA MET A 74 -9.70 -11.14 -6.83
C MET A 74 -9.28 -11.07 -5.36
N ILE A 75 -9.82 -11.96 -4.53
CA ILE A 75 -9.52 -12.00 -3.10
C ILE A 75 -8.01 -12.21 -2.86
N VAL A 76 -7.40 -13.17 -3.56
CA VAL A 76 -5.98 -13.48 -3.36
C VAL A 76 -5.10 -12.35 -3.91
N ALA A 77 -5.39 -11.80 -5.08
CA ALA A 77 -4.61 -10.72 -5.68
C ALA A 77 -4.59 -9.45 -4.79
N ILE A 78 -5.75 -9.03 -4.29
CA ILE A 78 -5.85 -7.89 -3.35
C ILE A 78 -5.11 -8.23 -2.04
N SER A 79 -5.33 -9.42 -1.48
CA SER A 79 -4.75 -9.79 -0.19
C SER A 79 -3.23 -9.92 -0.22
N VAL A 80 -2.64 -10.38 -1.33
CA VAL A 80 -1.18 -10.44 -1.52
C VAL A 80 -0.59 -9.05 -1.49
N GLN A 81 -1.15 -8.13 -2.25
CA GLN A 81 -0.70 -6.74 -2.33
C GLN A 81 -0.87 -6.02 -0.99
N ALA A 82 -2.00 -6.21 -0.32
CA ALA A 82 -2.26 -5.69 1.02
C ALA A 82 -1.25 -6.19 2.08
N CYS A 83 -0.81 -7.44 1.97
CA CYS A 83 0.13 -8.05 2.91
C CYS A 83 1.59 -7.65 2.65
N LEU A 84 1.92 -7.21 1.44
CA LEU A 84 3.30 -6.87 1.06
C LEU A 84 3.90 -5.77 1.95
N PRO A 85 3.25 -4.62 2.19
CA PRO A 85 3.80 -3.55 3.03
C PRO A 85 4.10 -4.01 4.46
N VAL A 86 3.32 -4.94 4.99
CA VAL A 86 3.47 -5.43 6.36
C VAL A 86 4.22 -6.76 6.49
N LEU A 87 4.83 -7.27 5.40
CA LEU A 87 5.51 -8.57 5.33
C LEU A 87 6.56 -8.75 6.43
N ASN A 88 7.38 -7.74 6.69
CA ASN A 88 8.42 -7.74 7.72
C ASN A 88 8.01 -6.98 9.00
N LEU A 89 6.73 -6.63 9.12
CA LEU A 89 6.13 -6.00 10.28
C LEU A 89 5.13 -6.96 10.96
N SER A 90 3.83 -6.70 10.88
CA SER A 90 2.78 -7.58 11.43
C SER A 90 1.41 -7.26 10.82
N LEU A 91 0.57 -8.28 10.60
CA LEU A 91 -0.85 -8.08 10.29
C LEU A 91 -1.62 -7.37 11.41
N ASP A 92 -1.06 -7.27 12.61
CA ASP A 92 -1.64 -6.51 13.71
C ASP A 92 -1.84 -5.03 13.36
N LEU A 93 -1.10 -4.50 12.37
CA LEU A 93 -1.27 -3.14 11.86
C LEU A 93 -2.61 -2.95 11.14
N TYR A 94 -3.25 -4.03 10.71
CA TYR A 94 -4.56 -4.00 10.07
C TYR A 94 -5.70 -4.44 11.00
N ARG A 95 -5.49 -4.41 12.33
CA ARG A 95 -6.53 -4.68 13.31
C ARG A 95 -7.46 -3.47 13.45
N GLY A 96 -8.70 -3.76 13.90
CA GLY A 96 -9.70 -2.73 14.20
C GLY A 96 -10.74 -2.50 13.10
N TRP A 97 -10.53 -3.09 11.92
CA TRP A 97 -11.46 -3.05 10.80
C TRP A 97 -11.50 -4.40 10.07
N VAL A 98 -12.56 -4.67 9.30
CA VAL A 98 -12.75 -5.97 8.65
C VAL A 98 -13.12 -5.90 7.17
N GLY A 99 -13.76 -4.81 6.71
CA GLY A 99 -14.37 -4.73 5.39
C GLY A 99 -13.36 -4.43 4.28
N VAL A 100 -13.42 -5.20 3.19
CA VAL A 100 -12.83 -4.87 1.89
C VAL A 100 -13.97 -4.89 0.88
N ILE A 101 -14.29 -3.75 0.28
CA ILE A 101 -15.38 -3.57 -0.66
C ILE A 101 -14.78 -3.40 -2.06
N VAL A 102 -15.19 -4.22 -3.00
CA VAL A 102 -14.64 -4.20 -4.36
C VAL A 102 -15.73 -3.74 -5.34
N TYR A 103 -15.46 -2.65 -6.02
CA TYR A 103 -16.24 -2.11 -7.13
C TYR A 103 -15.72 -2.66 -8.46
N PRO A 104 -16.55 -2.75 -9.51
CA PRO A 104 -16.08 -3.18 -10.83
C PRO A 104 -15.06 -2.21 -11.45
N GLY A 105 -15.24 -0.91 -11.27
CA GLY A 105 -14.39 0.19 -11.75
C GLY A 105 -14.46 1.35 -10.77
N GLU A 106 -14.01 2.53 -11.19
CA GLU A 106 -14.05 3.76 -10.41
C GLU A 106 -15.45 4.03 -9.80
N PHE A 107 -15.46 4.70 -8.66
CA PHE A 107 -16.69 5.03 -7.93
C PHE A 107 -16.62 6.48 -7.44
N VAL A 108 -17.80 7.07 -7.25
CA VAL A 108 -17.91 8.46 -6.81
C VAL A 108 -17.83 8.52 -5.28
N ILE A 109 -16.89 9.29 -4.78
CA ILE A 109 -16.82 9.68 -3.36
C ILE A 109 -17.31 11.10 -3.19
N ARG A 110 -17.87 11.38 -2.00
CA ARG A 110 -18.25 12.75 -1.61
C ARG A 110 -17.28 13.24 -0.57
N LYS A 111 -16.52 14.28 -0.94
CA LYS A 111 -15.61 14.96 -0.04
C LYS A 111 -16.19 16.31 0.36
N THR A 112 -15.95 16.66 1.61
CA THR A 112 -16.24 17.99 2.11
C THR A 112 -14.93 18.80 2.08
N VAL A 113 -14.91 19.89 1.33
CA VAL A 113 -13.76 20.78 1.21
C VAL A 113 -14.14 22.15 1.71
N GLU A 114 -13.34 22.75 2.59
CA GLU A 114 -13.48 24.12 3.06
C GLU A 114 -12.57 25.02 2.20
N ASP A 115 -13.14 26.06 1.61
CA ASP A 115 -12.37 27.02 0.82
C ASP A 115 -11.66 28.07 1.70
N GLU A 116 -10.86 28.95 1.08
CA GLU A 116 -10.10 29.99 1.76
C GLU A 116 -10.99 31.02 2.54
N ASP A 117 -12.27 31.09 2.21
CA ASP A 117 -13.26 31.93 2.87
C ASP A 117 -14.00 31.20 4.01
N GLY A 118 -13.66 29.93 4.30
CA GLY A 118 -14.28 29.10 5.31
C GLY A 118 -15.65 28.54 4.90
N VAL A 119 -15.95 28.51 3.60
CA VAL A 119 -17.19 27.96 3.06
C VAL A 119 -16.98 26.49 2.76
N VAL A 120 -17.87 25.65 3.30
CA VAL A 120 -17.84 24.21 3.13
C VAL A 120 -18.55 23.82 1.82
N HIS A 121 -17.84 23.12 0.94
CA HIS A 121 -18.35 22.59 -0.31
C HIS A 121 -18.40 21.06 -0.27
N GLU A 122 -19.50 20.47 -0.70
CA GLU A 122 -19.54 19.04 -1.05
C GLU A 122 -19.12 18.90 -2.52
N ILE A 123 -18.05 18.16 -2.75
CA ILE A 123 -17.59 17.80 -4.10
C ILE A 123 -17.74 16.32 -4.33
N GLU A 124 -18.14 15.94 -5.54
CA GLU A 124 -18.11 14.56 -6.01
C GLU A 124 -16.82 14.37 -6.81
N GLN A 125 -16.07 13.34 -6.45
CA GLN A 125 -14.80 12.99 -7.09
C GLN A 125 -14.80 11.51 -7.44
N ASP A 126 -14.36 11.18 -8.66
CA ASP A 126 -14.08 9.79 -9.04
C ASP A 126 -12.87 9.30 -8.27
N ALA A 127 -12.94 8.07 -7.77
CA ALA A 127 -11.89 7.44 -6.99
C ALA A 127 -11.73 5.98 -7.38
N SER A 128 -10.48 5.55 -7.46
CA SER A 128 -10.08 4.15 -7.69
C SER A 128 -9.94 3.37 -6.38
N GLY A 129 -9.76 4.08 -5.26
CA GLY A 129 -9.68 3.54 -3.91
C GLY A 129 -10.12 4.54 -2.85
N GLU A 130 -10.42 4.05 -1.66
CA GLU A 130 -10.68 4.86 -0.48
C GLU A 130 -10.49 4.03 0.80
N ALA A 131 -9.62 4.48 1.69
CA ALA A 131 -9.43 3.90 3.02
C ALA A 131 -10.14 4.74 4.09
N TRP A 132 -11.05 4.16 4.84
CA TRP A 132 -11.77 4.85 5.89
C TRP A 132 -11.15 4.60 7.26
N GLU A 133 -10.96 5.64 8.06
CA GLU A 133 -10.49 5.49 9.44
C GLU A 133 -11.43 4.56 10.22
N GLY A 134 -10.86 3.48 10.81
CA GLY A 134 -11.65 2.44 11.51
C GLY A 134 -12.70 1.71 10.65
N GLY A 135 -12.84 2.07 9.37
CA GLY A 135 -13.81 1.53 8.43
C GLY A 135 -13.20 0.60 7.37
N PRO A 136 -13.95 0.29 6.30
CA PRO A 136 -13.48 -0.56 5.22
C PRO A 136 -12.38 0.10 4.38
N VAL A 137 -11.75 -0.73 3.54
CA VAL A 137 -11.05 -0.31 2.32
C VAL A 137 -11.99 -0.55 1.15
N VAL A 138 -12.13 0.43 0.28
CA VAL A 138 -12.91 0.35 -0.96
C VAL A 138 -11.94 0.40 -2.13
N LEU A 139 -12.11 -0.47 -3.12
CA LEU A 139 -11.19 -0.61 -4.25
C LEU A 139 -11.94 -0.80 -5.56
N SER A 140 -11.48 -0.15 -6.60
CA SER A 140 -11.82 -0.48 -7.98
C SER A 140 -11.06 -1.74 -8.41
N TRP A 141 -11.79 -2.74 -8.94
CA TRP A 141 -11.15 -3.95 -9.46
C TRP A 141 -10.39 -3.69 -10.75
N GLU A 142 -10.92 -2.85 -11.61
CA GLU A 142 -10.25 -2.45 -12.87
C GLU A 142 -8.88 -1.86 -12.58
N ASP A 143 -8.79 -0.93 -11.62
CA ASP A 143 -7.54 -0.30 -11.22
C ASP A 143 -6.60 -1.27 -10.50
N ALA A 144 -7.13 -2.13 -9.63
CA ALA A 144 -6.35 -3.17 -8.96
C ALA A 144 -5.76 -4.19 -9.95
N GLN A 145 -6.43 -4.45 -11.08
CA GLN A 145 -5.89 -5.27 -12.17
C GLN A 145 -4.85 -4.52 -13.00
N MET A 146 -5.07 -3.25 -13.31
CA MET A 146 -4.10 -2.43 -14.06
C MET A 146 -2.81 -2.25 -13.28
N SER A 147 -2.91 -2.03 -11.97
CA SER A 147 -1.78 -1.96 -11.03
C SER A 147 -0.91 -3.23 -11.03
N ALA A 148 -1.49 -4.37 -11.41
CA ALA A 148 -0.76 -5.63 -11.52
C ALA A 148 0.01 -5.78 -12.84
N GLN A 149 -0.34 -4.99 -13.88
CA GLN A 149 0.28 -5.07 -15.20
C GLN A 149 1.47 -4.10 -15.25
N THR A 150 2.67 -4.62 -15.27
CA THR A 150 3.87 -3.77 -15.37
C THR A 150 4.18 -3.33 -16.80
N SER A 151 5.01 -2.29 -16.84
CA SER A 151 5.57 -1.55 -17.97
C SER A 151 6.08 -2.33 -19.18
N GLU A 152 6.37 -3.62 -19.09
CA GLU A 152 6.77 -4.41 -20.28
C GLU A 152 5.62 -4.54 -21.30
N GLN A 153 4.37 -4.45 -20.85
CA GLN A 153 3.19 -4.53 -21.72
C GLN A 153 2.73 -3.16 -22.23
N THR A 154 3.13 -2.06 -21.57
CA THR A 154 2.74 -0.68 -21.93
C THR A 154 3.81 0.09 -22.69
N GLY A 155 4.93 -0.54 -23.05
CA GLY A 155 5.95 0.08 -23.91
C GLY A 155 7.02 0.89 -23.18
N GLY A 156 7.23 0.66 -21.88
CA GLY A 156 8.43 1.11 -21.18
C GLY A 156 8.28 2.38 -20.32
N GLU A 157 7.11 2.98 -20.23
CA GLU A 157 6.79 4.04 -19.26
C GLU A 157 5.99 3.40 -18.14
N ALA A 158 6.70 3.00 -17.08
CA ALA A 158 6.08 2.35 -15.95
C ALA A 158 5.50 3.41 -15.03
N ASP A 159 4.21 3.43 -14.92
CA ASP A 159 3.52 4.07 -13.83
C ASP A 159 3.78 3.26 -12.54
N ALA A 160 4.16 3.93 -11.46
CA ALA A 160 4.34 3.30 -10.16
C ALA A 160 2.98 2.99 -9.48
N TYR A 161 1.88 3.31 -10.15
CA TYR A 161 0.53 3.22 -9.62
C TYR A 161 0.15 1.83 -9.12
N ASN A 162 -0.30 1.74 -7.89
CA ASN A 162 -0.86 0.54 -7.30
C ASN A 162 -1.89 0.89 -6.21
N VAL A 163 -3.16 0.97 -6.61
CA VAL A 163 -4.26 1.35 -5.73
C VAL A 163 -4.37 0.51 -4.46
N VAL A 164 -4.03 -0.78 -4.50
CA VAL A 164 -4.09 -1.64 -3.33
C VAL A 164 -3.00 -1.24 -2.32
N ILE A 165 -1.75 -1.08 -2.76
CA ILE A 165 -0.66 -0.64 -1.88
C ILE A 165 -0.97 0.76 -1.33
N HIS A 166 -1.50 1.66 -2.16
CA HIS A 166 -1.92 3.01 -1.80
C HIS A 166 -2.89 3.01 -0.60
N GLU A 167 -4.01 2.34 -0.75
CA GLU A 167 -5.06 2.31 0.29
C GLU A 167 -4.58 1.62 1.57
N PHE A 168 -3.73 0.59 1.44
CA PHE A 168 -3.16 -0.08 2.60
C PHE A 168 -2.03 0.72 3.26
N ALA A 169 -1.35 1.63 2.55
CA ALA A 169 -0.46 2.61 3.15
C ALA A 169 -1.26 3.60 4.01
N HIS A 170 -2.39 4.11 3.52
CA HIS A 170 -3.30 4.94 4.32
C HIS A 170 -3.81 4.21 5.58
N LYS A 171 -4.14 2.90 5.48
CA LYS A 171 -4.54 2.11 6.66
C LYS A 171 -3.43 2.03 7.72
N ILE A 172 -2.17 2.09 7.32
CA ILE A 172 -1.04 2.12 8.24
C ILE A 172 -0.87 3.53 8.82
N ASP A 173 -0.97 4.55 8.00
CA ASP A 173 -0.84 5.95 8.40
C ASP A 173 -1.92 6.34 9.43
N MET A 174 -3.16 5.93 9.19
CA MET A 174 -4.31 6.16 10.09
C MET A 174 -4.24 5.46 11.46
N LEU A 175 -3.21 4.69 11.76
CA LEU A 175 -3.11 4.01 13.07
C LEU A 175 -2.92 4.96 14.26
N THR A 176 -2.53 6.19 14.02
CA THR A 176 -2.34 7.23 15.04
C THR A 176 -3.43 8.31 15.01
N GLY A 177 -4.40 8.21 14.11
CA GLY A 177 -5.47 9.17 13.90
C GLY A 177 -5.71 9.39 12.40
N GLU A 178 -5.89 10.63 11.98
CA GLU A 178 -5.99 10.96 10.57
C GLU A 178 -4.68 10.65 9.83
N ALA A 179 -4.79 10.31 8.53
CA ALA A 179 -3.62 10.11 7.70
C ALA A 179 -2.93 11.45 7.45
N ASP A 180 -1.67 11.56 7.82
CA ASP A 180 -0.90 12.80 7.74
C ASP A 180 0.51 12.62 7.12
N GLY A 181 0.82 11.43 6.62
CA GLY A 181 2.12 11.07 6.06
C GLY A 181 3.17 10.72 7.11
N HIS A 182 2.77 10.63 8.38
CA HIS A 182 3.65 10.30 9.51
C HIS A 182 3.21 9.00 10.18
N PRO A 183 3.42 7.85 9.52
CA PRO A 183 2.94 6.57 10.01
C PRO A 183 3.61 6.22 11.35
N PRO A 184 2.95 5.44 12.24
CA PRO A 184 3.45 5.17 13.57
C PRO A 184 4.78 4.40 13.56
N LEU A 185 5.75 4.90 14.33
CA LEU A 185 7.06 4.30 14.49
C LEU A 185 7.10 3.43 15.74
N PHE A 186 7.07 2.11 15.54
CA PHE A 186 7.12 1.14 16.63
C PHE A 186 8.59 0.78 16.96
N ARG A 187 9.04 1.07 18.15
CA ARG A 187 10.42 0.83 18.59
C ARG A 187 10.94 -0.58 18.29
N ARG A 188 10.07 -1.59 18.37
CA ARG A 188 10.44 -3.00 18.12
C ARG A 188 10.83 -3.29 16.67
N TRP A 189 10.38 -2.47 15.72
CA TRP A 189 10.63 -2.67 14.29
C TRP A 189 11.48 -1.57 13.67
N HIS A 190 11.33 -0.33 14.16
CA HIS A 190 11.85 0.84 13.47
C HIS A 190 13.10 1.44 14.15
N ALA A 191 13.42 1.08 15.42
CA ALA A 191 14.62 1.62 16.04
C ALA A 191 15.89 1.30 15.21
N PRO A 192 16.80 2.29 15.01
CA PRO A 192 16.86 3.61 15.64
C PRO A 192 16.07 4.73 14.91
N LEU A 193 15.25 4.43 13.90
CA LEU A 193 14.40 5.42 13.24
C LEU A 193 13.36 5.93 14.25
N ASP A 194 13.30 7.25 14.43
CA ASP A 194 12.33 7.97 15.24
C ASP A 194 11.63 9.06 14.43
N SER A 195 10.70 9.78 15.05
CA SER A 195 9.91 10.80 14.35
C SER A 195 10.76 11.96 13.85
N ASP A 196 11.79 12.36 14.58
CA ASP A 196 12.67 13.45 14.16
C ASP A 196 13.44 13.05 12.88
N ALA A 197 13.99 11.83 12.85
CA ALA A 197 14.69 11.30 11.69
C ALA A 197 13.75 11.04 10.50
N TRP A 198 12.46 10.77 10.74
CA TRP A 198 11.44 10.69 9.70
C TRP A 198 11.18 12.07 9.11
N ASN A 199 10.85 13.04 9.96
CA ASN A 199 10.49 14.40 9.56
C ASN A 199 11.65 15.09 8.83
N ASP A 200 12.90 14.90 9.29
CA ASP A 200 14.11 15.48 8.65
C ASP A 200 14.28 15.06 7.17
N VAL A 201 13.66 13.97 6.74
CA VAL A 201 13.72 13.47 5.36
C VAL A 201 12.41 13.66 4.62
N PHE A 202 11.29 13.28 5.27
CA PHE A 202 9.98 13.23 4.61
C PHE A 202 9.44 14.64 4.30
N ASP A 203 9.44 15.54 5.28
CA ASP A 203 8.86 16.87 5.11
C ASP A 203 9.59 17.70 4.05
N PRO A 204 10.94 17.78 4.03
CA PRO A 204 11.64 18.49 2.95
C PRO A 204 11.45 17.86 1.57
N ALA A 205 11.27 16.51 1.50
CA ALA A 205 11.01 15.84 0.24
C ALA A 205 9.62 16.17 -0.30
N TYR A 206 8.62 16.21 0.57
CA TYR A 206 7.26 16.64 0.23
C TYR A 206 7.22 18.10 -0.24
N ASP A 207 7.81 19.03 0.54
CA ASP A 207 7.87 20.44 0.18
C ASP A 207 8.56 20.65 -1.18
N HIS A 208 9.65 19.91 -1.41
CA HIS A 208 10.36 19.97 -2.68
C HIS A 208 9.49 19.47 -3.84
N PHE A 209 8.78 18.36 -3.64
CA PHE A 209 7.88 17.80 -4.65
C PHE A 209 6.72 18.76 -4.97
N CYS A 210 6.07 19.34 -3.96
CA CYS A 210 5.03 20.37 -4.15
C CYS A 210 5.56 21.55 -4.98
N ALA A 211 6.75 22.07 -4.63
CA ALA A 211 7.37 23.16 -5.38
C ALA A 211 7.69 22.77 -6.85
N GLN A 212 8.03 21.51 -7.12
CA GLN A 212 8.22 21.04 -8.50
C GLN A 212 6.90 21.02 -9.27
N VAL A 213 5.82 20.49 -8.66
CA VAL A 213 4.47 20.43 -9.24
C VAL A 213 3.97 21.86 -9.55
N ASP A 214 4.07 22.78 -8.59
CA ASP A 214 3.66 24.19 -8.74
C ASP A 214 4.43 24.93 -9.84
N ALA A 215 5.67 24.58 -10.06
CA ALA A 215 6.51 25.16 -11.11
C ALA A 215 6.19 24.68 -12.52
N VAL A 216 5.32 23.67 -12.68
CA VAL A 216 4.98 23.09 -13.99
C VAL A 216 4.05 24.05 -14.77
N PRO A 217 4.48 24.58 -15.92
CA PRO A 217 3.59 25.37 -16.74
C PRO A 217 2.40 24.53 -17.29
N PRO A 218 1.17 25.08 -17.38
CA PRO A 218 0.00 24.34 -17.86
C PRO A 218 0.21 23.58 -19.19
N ARG A 219 0.97 24.17 -20.11
CA ARG A 219 1.32 23.55 -21.42
C ARG A 219 2.22 22.31 -21.32
N ARG A 220 2.84 22.06 -20.16
CA ARG A 220 3.72 20.93 -19.92
C ARG A 220 3.10 19.90 -18.95
N TRP A 221 1.91 20.18 -18.44
CA TRP A 221 1.28 19.38 -17.42
C TRP A 221 1.16 17.90 -17.82
N ASN A 222 0.50 17.60 -18.93
CA ASN A 222 0.31 16.22 -19.40
C ASN A 222 1.63 15.46 -19.65
N ARG A 223 2.71 16.18 -19.95
CA ARG A 223 4.00 15.57 -20.09
C ARG A 223 4.64 15.30 -18.74
N PHE A 224 4.54 16.23 -17.80
CA PHE A 224 5.06 16.09 -16.45
C PHE A 224 4.38 14.93 -15.75
N GLU A 225 3.05 14.89 -15.77
CA GLU A 225 2.22 13.82 -15.20
C GLU A 225 2.63 12.45 -15.76
N ARG A 226 2.77 12.30 -17.06
CA ARG A 226 3.18 11.03 -17.70
C ARG A 226 4.63 10.63 -17.39
N ASP A 227 5.55 11.61 -17.36
CA ASP A 227 6.99 11.36 -17.24
C ASP A 227 7.44 11.31 -15.75
N SER A 228 6.59 11.66 -14.78
CA SER A 228 6.89 11.69 -13.35
C SER A 228 6.81 10.29 -12.74
N LEU A 229 7.81 9.91 -11.96
CA LEU A 229 7.81 8.66 -11.20
C LEU A 229 6.81 8.70 -10.03
N ILE A 230 6.69 9.86 -9.40
CA ILE A 230 5.71 10.14 -8.35
C ILE A 230 4.54 10.86 -9.01
N ASP A 231 3.33 10.31 -8.91
CA ASP A 231 2.13 10.95 -9.44
C ASP A 231 1.96 12.35 -8.85
N PRO A 232 1.69 13.39 -9.66
CA PRO A 232 1.43 14.75 -9.17
C PRO A 232 0.33 14.85 -8.10
N TYR A 233 -0.60 13.91 -8.07
CA TYR A 233 -1.62 13.79 -7.03
C TYR A 233 -1.01 13.71 -5.62
N ALA A 234 0.20 13.19 -5.49
CA ALA A 234 0.95 13.17 -4.23
C ALA A 234 1.20 14.56 -3.62
N ALA A 235 1.08 15.65 -4.40
CA ALA A 235 1.21 17.02 -3.88
C ALA A 235 -0.04 17.52 -3.14
N ASP A 236 -1.18 16.83 -3.25
CA ASP A 236 -2.44 17.28 -2.64
C ASP A 236 -2.38 17.24 -1.11
N HIS A 237 -1.72 16.24 -0.54
CA HIS A 237 -1.58 16.10 0.91
C HIS A 237 -0.37 15.22 1.29
N PRO A 238 0.30 15.43 2.45
CA PRO A 238 1.40 14.57 2.89
C PRO A 238 1.04 13.09 2.97
N SER A 239 -0.21 12.74 3.32
CA SER A 239 -0.68 11.35 3.31
C SER A 239 -0.69 10.73 1.92
N GLU A 240 -1.07 11.49 0.88
CA GLU A 240 -1.02 11.05 -0.51
C GLU A 240 0.43 10.86 -0.96
N PHE A 241 1.31 11.78 -0.57
CA PHE A 241 2.74 11.63 -0.84
C PHE A 241 3.32 10.36 -0.22
N PHE A 242 2.94 10.05 1.03
CA PHE A 242 3.35 8.79 1.68
C PHE A 242 2.81 7.56 0.94
N ALA A 243 1.55 7.58 0.53
CA ALA A 243 0.91 6.46 -0.16
C ALA A 243 1.55 6.23 -1.54
N VAL A 244 1.69 7.27 -2.37
CA VAL A 244 2.31 7.19 -3.70
C VAL A 244 3.79 6.80 -3.61
N CYS A 245 4.54 7.34 -2.64
CA CYS A 245 5.93 6.91 -2.40
C CYS A 245 6.02 5.43 -1.95
N SER A 246 5.00 4.93 -1.25
CA SER A 246 4.91 3.51 -0.90
C SER A 246 4.66 2.64 -2.12
N GLU A 247 3.81 3.08 -3.05
CA GLU A 247 3.64 2.42 -4.34
C GLU A 247 4.97 2.36 -5.10
N ALA A 248 5.65 3.51 -5.26
CA ALA A 248 6.93 3.60 -5.96
C ALA A 248 8.01 2.69 -5.35
N LEU A 249 8.07 2.59 -4.01
CA LEU A 249 9.00 1.69 -3.31
C LEU A 249 8.80 0.24 -3.74
N PHE A 250 7.56 -0.24 -3.85
CA PHE A 250 7.29 -1.65 -4.13
C PHE A 250 7.21 -1.96 -5.62
N VAL A 251 6.70 -1.03 -6.44
CA VAL A 251 6.45 -1.27 -7.88
C VAL A 251 7.66 -0.90 -8.73
N GLN A 252 8.36 0.19 -8.40
CA GLN A 252 9.50 0.70 -9.15
C GLN A 252 10.71 1.04 -8.27
N PRO A 253 11.17 0.10 -7.44
CA PRO A 253 12.17 0.37 -6.41
C PRO A 253 13.48 0.95 -6.92
N VAL A 254 13.97 0.47 -8.07
CA VAL A 254 15.26 0.92 -8.65
C VAL A 254 15.17 2.36 -9.18
N ALA A 255 14.05 2.72 -9.81
CA ALA A 255 13.84 4.09 -10.27
C ALA A 255 13.66 5.03 -9.07
N PHE A 256 12.90 4.59 -8.06
CA PHE A 256 12.65 5.37 -6.85
C PHE A 256 13.93 5.59 -6.03
N GLU A 257 14.77 4.58 -5.83
CA GLU A 257 16.07 4.73 -5.18
C GLU A 257 16.98 5.71 -5.91
N ARG A 258 16.99 5.66 -7.24
CA ARG A 258 17.82 6.54 -8.07
C ARG A 258 17.38 8.00 -7.99
N GLU A 259 16.06 8.26 -8.00
CA GLU A 259 15.52 9.60 -8.09
C GLU A 259 15.33 10.26 -6.71
N TYR A 260 14.93 9.46 -5.71
CA TYR A 260 14.67 9.90 -4.33
C TYR A 260 15.43 9.04 -3.31
N PRO A 261 16.78 9.03 -3.31
CA PRO A 261 17.58 8.07 -2.53
C PRO A 261 17.40 8.16 -1.01
N ASP A 262 17.17 9.35 -0.46
CA ASP A 262 16.95 9.53 0.98
C ASP A 262 15.57 9.07 1.39
N LEU A 263 14.55 9.39 0.60
CA LEU A 263 13.18 8.97 0.79
C LEU A 263 13.03 7.45 0.63
N TYR A 264 13.68 6.87 -0.40
CA TYR A 264 13.75 5.41 -0.55
C TYR A 264 14.31 4.75 0.71
N ARG A 265 15.45 5.24 1.23
CA ARG A 265 16.11 4.65 2.42
C ARG A 265 15.23 4.69 3.66
N ILE A 266 14.50 5.78 3.90
CA ILE A 266 13.65 5.90 5.08
C ILE A 266 12.44 4.99 4.98
N LEU A 267 11.79 4.90 3.80
CA LEU A 267 10.67 4.00 3.55
C LEU A 267 11.11 2.52 3.58
N ALA A 268 12.25 2.17 2.98
CA ALA A 268 12.81 0.83 3.06
C ALA A 268 13.07 0.38 4.52
N ARG A 269 13.55 1.31 5.38
CA ARG A 269 13.70 1.06 6.82
C ARG A 269 12.35 0.91 7.51
N TYR A 270 11.39 1.75 7.17
CA TYR A 270 10.04 1.70 7.73
C TYR A 270 9.38 0.35 7.43
N TYR A 271 9.31 -0.04 6.17
CA TYR A 271 8.73 -1.31 5.76
C TYR A 271 9.63 -2.53 6.03
N ARG A 272 10.91 -2.29 6.40
CA ARG A 272 11.93 -3.31 6.60
C ARG A 272 12.10 -4.20 5.38
N GLN A 273 12.00 -3.60 4.22
CA GLN A 273 12.13 -4.23 2.91
C GLN A 273 13.00 -3.34 2.02
N ASP A 274 13.89 -3.96 1.26
CA ASP A 274 14.78 -3.28 0.31
C ASP A 274 14.60 -3.91 -1.09
N PRO A 275 13.51 -3.53 -1.80
CA PRO A 275 13.19 -4.15 -3.08
C PRO A 275 14.19 -3.86 -4.19
N ALA A 276 14.93 -2.72 -4.15
CA ALA A 276 15.97 -2.39 -5.13
C ALA A 276 17.27 -3.16 -4.88
N GLY A 277 17.61 -3.36 -3.61
CA GLY A 277 18.85 -4.02 -3.19
C GLY A 277 18.61 -5.46 -2.75
N ALA A 278 17.99 -6.31 -3.56
CA ALA A 278 17.59 -7.68 -3.22
C ALA A 278 18.62 -8.42 -2.33
N GLY A 279 18.50 -8.29 -1.01
CA GLY A 279 19.22 -9.08 -0.03
C GLY A 279 20.08 -8.35 1.01
N ALA A 280 20.19 -7.02 1.03
CA ALA A 280 21.17 -6.33 1.88
C ALA A 280 20.73 -5.99 3.32
N LEU A 281 19.46 -6.11 3.69
CA LEU A 281 18.96 -5.82 5.06
C LEU A 281 18.96 -7.03 6.01
N GLN A 282 19.60 -8.14 5.61
CA GLN A 282 19.86 -9.25 6.54
C GLN A 282 21.13 -8.97 7.31
N SER A 283 21.00 -8.62 8.58
CA SER A 283 22.04 -8.53 9.63
C SER A 283 22.71 -7.17 9.81
N THR A 284 22.20 -6.40 10.69
CA THR A 284 23.00 -5.75 11.75
C THR A 284 22.20 -5.66 13.05
#